data_3780aff99f375a7135c6f042714cd3fc
#
_entry.id   3780aff99f375a7135c6f042714cd3fc
#
_cell.length_a   1.000
_cell.length_b   1.000
_cell.length_c   1.000
_cell.angle_alpha   90.00
_cell.angle_beta   90.00
_cell.angle_gamma   90.00
#
_symmetry.space_group_name_H-M   'P 1'
#
loop_
_entity.id
_entity.type
_entity.pdbx_description
1 polymer ?
#
loop_
_entity_poly.entity_id
_entity_poly.type
_entity_poly.pdbx_seq_one_letter_code
_entity_poly.pdbx_strand_id
1 'polypeptide(L)'
;MRRATGSACVTRSRTAELRARSHRPLTPAGSTAYNYSAHGPILPIGADVLALTAVAAFRPRRWRGALLHKGAVVRFEVLDPLKRPVRADADTRPVTDVLSVEIRSEPNVRHRILFDPGHGLEERLIVEQFA
;
A
#
# COMPACT_ATOMS: atom_id res chain seq x y z
N MET A 1 -19.82 8.73 9.94
CA MET A 1 -18.58 8.66 9.14
C MET A 1 -17.47 8.15 10.05
N ARG A 2 -17.05 6.90 9.94
CA ARG A 2 -15.98 6.33 10.78
C ARG A 2 -14.65 6.54 10.08
N ARG A 3 -13.68 7.19 10.72
CA ARG A 3 -12.30 7.31 10.25
C ARG A 3 -11.53 6.08 10.69
N ALA A 4 -11.00 5.31 9.76
CA ALA A 4 -9.95 4.35 10.04
C ALA A 4 -8.61 5.07 9.93
N THR A 5 -7.88 5.20 11.01
CA THR A 5 -6.51 5.74 11.05
C THR A 5 -5.53 4.60 10.80
N GLY A 6 -5.27 4.34 9.56
CA GLY A 6 -4.19 3.46 9.11
C GLY A 6 -3.46 4.16 7.99
N SER A 7 -2.13 4.08 7.96
CA SER A 7 -1.26 4.79 7.02
C SER A 7 -1.57 4.47 5.58
N ALA A 8 -2.06 5.42 4.86
CA ALA A 8 -2.06 5.39 3.42
C ALA A 8 -2.58 6.68 2.80
N CYS A 9 -2.41 6.91 1.56
CA CYS A 9 -2.38 8.20 0.94
C CYS A 9 -3.14 8.45 -0.39
N VAL A 10 -3.69 9.60 -0.77
CA VAL A 10 -4.25 10.00 -2.08
C VAL A 10 -3.52 11.11 -2.79
N THR A 11 -3.42 11.05 -4.08
CA THR A 11 -3.00 12.13 -4.95
C THR A 11 -4.18 12.79 -5.66
N ARG A 12 -3.99 14.08 -5.96
CA ARG A 12 -4.89 15.02 -6.61
C ARG A 12 -5.38 14.54 -8.00
N SER A 13 -6.69 14.52 -8.16
CA SER A 13 -7.50 14.63 -9.37
C SER A 13 -7.01 13.95 -10.67
N ARG A 14 -7.11 12.64 -10.74
CA ARG A 14 -7.60 11.90 -11.90
C ARG A 14 -8.34 10.68 -11.40
N THR A 15 -9.65 10.71 -11.52
CA THR A 15 -10.50 9.57 -11.17
C THR A 15 -10.23 8.46 -12.18
N ALA A 16 -9.56 7.41 -11.74
CA ALA A 16 -9.41 6.20 -12.53
C ALA A 16 -10.23 5.09 -11.87
N GLU A 17 -11.06 4.40 -12.63
CA GLU A 17 -11.75 3.23 -12.14
C GLU A 17 -10.78 2.05 -12.07
N LEU A 18 -10.41 1.65 -10.86
CA LEU A 18 -9.55 0.51 -10.61
C LEU A 18 -10.39 -0.67 -10.12
N ARG A 19 -10.41 -1.75 -10.88
CA ARG A 19 -11.08 -3.00 -10.50
C ARG A 19 -10.05 -4.07 -10.20
N ALA A 20 -9.87 -4.37 -8.92
CA ALA A 20 -9.01 -5.43 -8.43
C ALA A 20 -9.64 -6.10 -7.22
N ARG A 21 -9.16 -7.28 -6.83
CA ARG A 21 -9.62 -7.95 -5.59
C ARG A 21 -9.29 -7.14 -4.35
N SER A 22 -8.12 -6.55 -4.30
CA SER A 22 -7.72 -5.63 -3.24
C SER A 22 -6.65 -4.65 -3.74
N HIS A 23 -6.49 -3.57 -2.99
CA HIS A 23 -5.44 -2.57 -3.20
C HIS A 23 -4.69 -2.41 -1.89
N ARG A 24 -3.36 -2.29 -1.98
CA ARG A 24 -2.49 -2.14 -0.82
C ARG A 24 -1.53 -0.98 -1.04
N PRO A 25 -1.66 0.09 -0.30
CA PRO A 25 -0.62 1.10 -0.18
C PRO A 25 0.40 0.65 0.87
N LEU A 26 1.68 0.84 0.58
CA LEU A 26 2.79 0.31 1.34
C LEU A 26 3.93 1.29 1.43
N THR A 27 4.57 1.33 2.58
CA THR A 27 5.83 2.02 2.80
C THR A 27 7.02 1.17 2.32
N PRO A 28 8.22 1.75 2.14
CA PRO A 28 9.42 0.98 1.82
C PRO A 28 9.65 -0.22 2.73
N ALA A 29 9.46 -0.07 4.04
CA ALA A 29 9.64 -1.17 5.00
C ALA A 29 8.70 -2.36 4.78
N GLY A 30 7.50 -2.14 4.25
CA GLY A 30 6.53 -3.20 3.93
C GLY A 30 6.67 -3.76 2.52
N SER A 31 7.59 -3.24 1.71
CA SER A 31 7.68 -3.61 0.29
C SER A 31 8.18 -5.03 0.06
N THR A 32 8.98 -5.59 0.97
CA THR A 32 9.52 -6.96 0.92
C THR A 32 8.59 -8.03 1.48
N ALA A 33 7.48 -7.63 2.10
CA ALA A 33 6.50 -8.55 2.65
C ALA A 33 5.47 -8.99 1.58
N TYR A 34 4.21 -9.02 1.91
CA TYR A 34 3.13 -9.44 0.99
C TYR A 34 3.09 -8.63 -0.31
N ASN A 35 3.62 -7.43 -0.35
CA ASN A 35 3.76 -6.64 -1.56
C ASN A 35 4.57 -7.38 -2.63
N TYR A 36 5.67 -8.00 -2.23
CA TYR A 36 6.50 -8.81 -3.11
C TYR A 36 5.72 -10.00 -3.67
N SER A 37 4.99 -10.73 -2.82
CA SER A 37 4.11 -11.82 -3.25
C SER A 37 2.98 -11.37 -4.20
N ALA A 38 2.57 -10.12 -4.10
CA ALA A 38 1.59 -9.49 -5.00
C ALA A 38 2.22 -8.88 -6.26
N HIS A 39 3.49 -9.19 -6.53
CA HIS A 39 4.29 -8.65 -7.65
C HIS A 39 4.45 -7.12 -7.62
N GLY A 40 4.37 -6.52 -6.44
CA GLY A 40 4.70 -5.12 -6.24
C GLY A 40 6.22 -4.90 -6.20
N PRO A 41 6.69 -3.67 -6.43
CA PRO A 41 8.11 -3.35 -6.42
C PRO A 41 8.68 -3.40 -4.99
N ILE A 42 9.93 -3.84 -4.87
CA ILE A 42 10.73 -3.63 -3.67
C ILE A 42 11.22 -2.19 -3.68
N LEU A 43 11.07 -1.51 -2.56
CA LEU A 43 11.45 -0.12 -2.40
C LEU A 43 12.65 0.01 -1.45
N PRO A 44 13.67 0.80 -1.80
CA PRO A 44 14.77 1.10 -0.89
C PRO A 44 14.27 1.73 0.41
N ILE A 45 14.82 1.32 1.53
CA ILE A 45 14.55 1.97 2.83
C ILE A 45 15.05 3.41 2.76
N GLY A 46 14.22 4.34 3.23
CA GLY A 46 14.53 5.77 3.15
C GLY A 46 14.05 6.46 1.86
N ALA A 47 13.59 5.72 0.86
CA ALA A 47 12.97 6.33 -0.31
C ALA A 47 11.68 7.06 0.08
N ASP A 48 11.53 8.31 -0.40
CA ASP A 48 10.35 9.14 -0.16
C ASP A 48 9.16 8.78 -1.08
N VAL A 49 8.88 7.48 -1.16
CA VAL A 49 7.84 6.92 -2.03
C VAL A 49 6.92 5.97 -1.28
N LEU A 50 5.71 5.83 -1.82
CA LEU A 50 4.73 4.82 -1.44
C LEU A 50 4.44 3.94 -2.65
N ALA A 51 4.35 2.63 -2.46
CA ALA A 51 3.82 1.75 -3.48
C ALA A 51 2.31 1.58 -3.29
N LEU A 52 1.57 1.71 -4.36
CA LEU A 52 0.18 1.31 -4.45
C LEU A 52 0.10 0.07 -5.32
N THR A 53 -0.13 -1.09 -4.71
CA THR A 53 -0.15 -2.39 -5.40
C THR A 53 -1.56 -2.94 -5.47
N ALA A 54 -1.96 -3.42 -6.64
CA ALA A 54 -3.23 -4.07 -6.86
C ALA A 54 -3.05 -5.60 -6.85
N VAL A 55 -3.88 -6.30 -6.09
CA VAL A 55 -3.93 -7.76 -6.09
C VAL A 55 -4.99 -8.22 -7.09
N ALA A 56 -4.57 -9.02 -8.08
CA ALA A 56 -5.44 -9.51 -9.15
C ALA A 56 -6.23 -8.37 -9.86
N ALA A 57 -5.49 -7.42 -10.40
CA ALA A 57 -6.07 -6.30 -11.15
C ALA A 57 -6.83 -6.80 -12.38
N PHE A 58 -8.10 -6.38 -12.50
CA PHE A 58 -8.98 -6.73 -13.61
C PHE A 58 -9.10 -5.59 -14.63
N ARG A 59 -9.18 -4.37 -14.17
CA ARG A 59 -9.15 -3.15 -15.00
C ARG A 59 -8.35 -2.05 -14.31
N PRO A 60 -7.38 -1.42 -14.99
CA PRO A 60 -6.79 -1.84 -16.27
C PRO A 60 -6.12 -3.22 -16.17
N ARG A 61 -6.19 -4.01 -17.23
CA ARG A 61 -5.53 -5.33 -17.27
C ARG A 61 -4.03 -5.16 -17.07
N ARG A 62 -3.44 -6.04 -16.26
CA ARG A 62 -2.01 -6.08 -15.96
C ARG A 62 -1.47 -4.82 -15.26
N TRP A 63 -2.34 -3.98 -14.69
CA TRP A 63 -1.87 -2.89 -13.87
C TRP A 63 -1.24 -3.43 -12.59
N ARG A 64 0.06 -3.21 -12.45
CA ARG A 64 0.84 -3.73 -11.33
C ARG A 64 0.84 -2.80 -10.12
N GLY A 65 0.39 -1.57 -10.30
CA GLY A 65 0.42 -0.56 -9.26
C GLY A 65 1.06 0.75 -9.72
N ALA A 66 1.29 1.61 -8.78
CA ALA A 66 1.95 2.90 -9.00
C ALA A 66 2.90 3.22 -7.86
N LEU A 67 3.95 3.94 -8.16
CA LEU A 67 4.79 4.61 -7.18
C LEU A 67 4.28 6.03 -7.00
N LEU A 68 4.09 6.43 -5.76
CA LEU A 68 3.58 7.73 -5.38
C LEU A 68 4.60 8.41 -4.47
N HIS A 69 4.63 9.74 -4.48
CA HIS A 69 5.42 10.49 -3.52
C HIS A 69 4.90 10.23 -2.09
N LYS A 70 5.79 10.21 -1.11
CA LYS A 70 5.45 9.94 0.31
C LYS A 70 4.38 10.88 0.88
N GLY A 71 4.36 12.13 0.44
CA GLY A 71 3.33 13.11 0.84
C GLY A 71 2.02 13.02 0.07
N ALA A 72 1.95 12.03 -0.82
CA ALA A 72 0.73 11.87 -1.60
C ALA A 72 -0.45 11.40 -0.72
N VAL A 73 -1.74 11.68 -0.92
CA VAL A 73 -2.97 11.23 -0.22
C VAL A 73 -3.81 10.30 -1.14
N VAL A 74 -3.99 8.90 -0.97
CA VAL A 74 -4.78 7.92 -1.78
C VAL A 74 -6.20 7.79 -1.23
N ARG A 75 -7.20 8.04 -2.04
CA ARG A 75 -8.60 7.86 -1.68
C ARG A 75 -9.24 6.80 -2.58
N PHE A 76 -9.82 5.81 -1.97
CA PHE A 76 -10.65 4.83 -2.63
C PHE A 76 -12.12 5.16 -2.36
N GLU A 77 -12.91 5.15 -3.40
CA GLU A 77 -14.37 5.27 -3.30
C GLU A 77 -15.01 3.99 -3.84
N VAL A 78 -15.95 3.45 -3.10
CA VAL A 78 -16.68 2.25 -3.48
C VAL A 78 -17.84 2.65 -4.39
N LEU A 79 -17.82 2.21 -5.64
CA LEU A 79 -18.81 2.61 -6.64
C LEU A 79 -20.22 2.05 -6.39
N ASP A 80 -20.31 0.79 -5.94
CA ASP A 80 -21.59 0.09 -5.71
C ASP A 80 -21.59 -0.59 -4.33
N PRO A 81 -21.63 0.18 -3.21
CA PRO A 81 -21.43 -0.41 -1.87
C PRO A 81 -22.51 -1.41 -1.47
N LEU A 82 -23.75 -1.25 -1.95
CA LEU A 82 -24.85 -2.18 -1.65
C LEU A 82 -24.74 -3.51 -2.39
N LYS A 83 -24.19 -3.50 -3.61
CA LYS A 83 -23.97 -4.72 -4.39
C LYS A 83 -22.64 -5.40 -4.07
N ARG A 84 -21.66 -4.62 -3.67
CA ARG A 84 -20.28 -5.07 -3.46
C ARG A 84 -19.74 -4.46 -2.18
N PRO A 85 -20.15 -4.95 -1.02
CA PRO A 85 -19.63 -4.46 0.24
C PRO A 85 -18.11 -4.66 0.30
N VAL A 86 -17.41 -3.64 0.76
CA VAL A 86 -15.95 -3.61 0.85
C VAL A 86 -15.55 -3.55 2.31
N ARG A 87 -14.52 -4.31 2.64
CA ARG A 87 -13.85 -4.27 3.94
C ARG A 87 -12.49 -3.60 3.77
N ALA A 88 -12.15 -2.75 4.70
CA ALA A 88 -10.81 -2.20 4.85
C ALA A 88 -10.17 -2.77 6.12
N ASP A 89 -8.97 -3.29 5.98
CA ASP A 89 -8.19 -3.81 7.10
C ASP A 89 -6.97 -2.89 7.30
N ALA A 90 -6.78 -2.42 8.54
CA ALA A 90 -5.57 -1.74 8.96
C ALA A 90 -4.96 -2.55 10.10
N ASP A 91 -3.92 -3.32 9.79
CA ASP A 91 -3.33 -4.33 10.66
C ASP A 91 -4.39 -5.33 11.17
N THR A 92 -4.70 -5.30 12.46
CA THR A 92 -5.70 -6.17 13.10
C THR A 92 -7.08 -5.53 13.24
N ARG A 93 -7.30 -4.36 12.65
CA ARG A 93 -8.55 -3.60 12.79
C ARG A 93 -9.35 -3.59 11.49
N PRO A 94 -10.32 -4.49 11.34
CA PRO A 94 -11.22 -4.48 10.20
C PRO A 94 -12.32 -3.42 10.34
N VAL A 95 -12.69 -2.81 9.22
CA VAL A 95 -13.88 -1.97 9.09
C VAL A 95 -14.69 -2.50 7.91
N THR A 96 -15.91 -2.93 8.15
CA THR A 96 -16.84 -3.41 7.12
C THR A 96 -17.72 -2.29 6.56
N ASP A 97 -18.37 -2.57 5.44
CA ASP A 97 -19.33 -1.68 4.77
C ASP A 97 -18.75 -0.28 4.48
N VAL A 98 -17.52 -0.29 3.99
CA VAL A 98 -16.76 0.92 3.70
C VAL A 98 -17.28 1.59 2.45
N LEU A 99 -17.60 2.89 2.54
CA LEU A 99 -17.99 3.73 1.40
C LEU A 99 -16.78 4.41 0.77
N SER A 100 -15.82 4.81 1.60
CA SER A 100 -14.56 5.37 1.13
C SER A 100 -13.46 5.15 2.15
N VAL A 101 -12.22 5.02 1.66
CA VAL A 101 -11.00 4.95 2.47
C VAL A 101 -10.06 6.02 2.01
N GLU A 102 -9.64 6.86 2.93
CA GLU A 102 -8.55 7.80 2.69
C GLU A 102 -7.32 7.38 3.48
N ILE A 103 -6.19 7.42 2.80
CA ILE A 103 -4.96 6.85 3.28
C ILE A 103 -3.81 7.84 3.04
N ARG A 104 -2.99 8.18 4.06
CA ARG A 104 -1.84 9.09 3.99
C ARG A 104 -0.72 8.64 4.90
N SER A 105 0.49 8.94 4.53
CA SER A 105 1.63 8.71 5.39
C SER A 105 1.59 9.62 6.62
N GLU A 106 1.96 9.09 7.78
CA GLU A 106 2.12 9.89 9.01
C GLU A 106 3.62 10.16 9.25
N PRO A 107 4.10 11.37 8.95
CA PRO A 107 5.54 11.67 8.99
C PRO A 107 6.13 11.67 10.41
N ASN A 108 5.27 11.80 11.43
CA ASN A 108 5.72 11.85 12.83
C ASN A 108 5.89 10.45 13.44
N VAL A 109 5.37 9.40 12.80
CA VAL A 109 5.55 8.02 13.25
C VAL A 109 6.80 7.44 12.59
N ARG A 110 7.79 7.12 13.39
CA ARG A 110 9.06 6.52 12.94
C ARG A 110 9.25 5.17 13.61
N HIS A 111 9.54 4.15 12.82
CA HIS A 111 9.97 2.85 13.30
C HIS A 111 11.49 2.77 13.20
N ARG A 112 12.14 2.35 14.27
CA ARG A 112 13.57 2.06 14.26
C ARG A 112 13.75 0.56 14.13
N ILE A 113 14.38 0.14 13.04
CA ILE A 113 14.71 -1.27 12.82
C ILE A 113 16.18 -1.44 13.18
N LEU A 114 16.47 -2.43 14.01
CA LEU A 114 17.82 -2.78 14.43
C LEU A 114 18.26 -4.03 13.64
N PHE A 115 19.50 -4.01 13.18
CA PHE A 115 20.14 -5.13 12.49
C PHE A 115 21.46 -5.45 13.18
N ASP A 116 21.88 -6.70 13.10
CA ASP A 116 23.21 -7.08 13.50
C ASP A 116 24.26 -6.44 12.58
N PRO A 117 25.46 -6.13 13.09
CA PRO A 117 26.54 -5.61 12.26
C PRO A 117 26.82 -6.54 11.06
N GLY A 118 26.87 -5.99 9.84
CA GLY A 118 27.12 -6.75 8.62
C GLY A 118 25.89 -7.47 8.03
N HIS A 119 24.71 -7.33 8.64
CA HIS A 119 23.46 -7.93 8.15
C HIS A 119 22.40 -6.85 7.84
N GLY A 120 22.81 -5.82 7.13
CA GLY A 120 21.95 -4.70 6.75
C GLY A 120 20.78 -5.12 5.87
N LEU A 121 19.76 -4.27 5.81
CA LEU A 121 18.58 -4.55 5.01
C LEU A 121 18.90 -4.67 3.51
N GLU A 122 19.85 -3.90 3.00
CA GLU A 122 20.27 -3.93 1.59
C GLU A 122 20.82 -5.28 1.18
N GLU A 123 21.64 -5.90 2.03
CA GLU A 123 22.17 -7.24 1.80
C GLU A 123 21.03 -8.28 1.76
N ARG A 124 20.09 -8.19 2.68
CA ARG A 124 18.92 -9.10 2.70
C ARG A 124 18.04 -8.91 1.46
N LEU A 125 17.85 -7.69 0.98
CA LEU A 125 17.09 -7.40 -0.23
C LEU A 125 17.74 -8.05 -1.47
N ILE A 126 19.06 -8.04 -1.56
CA ILE A 126 19.80 -8.69 -2.65
C ILE A 126 19.58 -10.20 -2.57
N VAL A 127 19.76 -10.80 -1.40
CA VAL A 127 19.57 -12.24 -1.21
C VAL A 127 18.15 -12.68 -1.56
N GLU A 128 17.13 -11.94 -1.12
CA GLU A 128 15.71 -12.26 -1.41
C GLU A 128 15.35 -12.12 -2.90
N GLN A 129 16.05 -11.26 -3.64
CA GLN A 129 15.79 -11.07 -5.09
C GLN A 129 16.42 -12.15 -5.96
N PHE A 130 17.50 -12.78 -5.50
CA PHE A 130 18.31 -13.70 -6.29
C PHE A 130 18.35 -15.12 -5.71
N ALA A 131 17.54 -15.42 -4.70
CA ALA A 131 17.42 -16.75 -4.08
C ALA A 131 16.43 -17.65 -4.82
#